data_590cfbaf757f6c77b6f25d05e84df5da
#
_entry.id   590cfbaf757f6c77b6f25d05e84df5da
#
_cell.length_a   1.000
_cell.length_b   1.000
_cell.length_c   1.000
_cell.angle_alpha   90.00
_cell.angle_beta   90.00
_cell.angle_gamma   90.00
#
_symmetry.space_group_name_H-M   'P 1'
#
loop_
_entity.id
_entity.type
_entity.pdbx_description
1 polymer ?
#
loop_
_entity_poly.entity_id
_entity_poly.type
_entity_poly.pdbx_seq_one_letter_code
_entity_poly.pdbx_strand_id
1 'polypeptide(L)'
;GMGKTSFALNIATRVAMQQKVPVAIFSLEMTKEQLTNRILSAEAGIDSQAFRTGALRAEDWEYLALATEKLHDAPIYMDDTSGITITEMKAKIRRVNQDPARPNVGLIVIDYLQLMTSGQRSENRVQEISSITRNLKIMAKEMNVPIIALSQLSRAVEKQGNNSSHRPQLSDLRDSGSIEQDADCVLFLYRDSYYASQNPDGAEVDADTAECIVAKNRHGETSTVPLGWDGAHTRFMDVDFKR
;
A
#
# COMPACT_ATOMS: atom_id res chain seq x y z
N GLY A 1 9.02 7.83 2.90
CA GLY A 1 9.30 6.62 2.52
C GLY A 1 9.27 5.32 3.30
N MET A 2 8.27 5.04 4.19
CA MET A 2 8.20 3.79 4.98
C MET A 2 7.81 2.52 4.19
N GLY A 3 7.57 2.60 2.88
CA GLY A 3 7.23 1.46 2.04
C GLY A 3 5.72 1.15 1.94
N LYS A 4 4.82 2.11 2.17
CA LYS A 4 3.35 1.90 2.11
C LYS A 4 2.89 1.22 0.81
N THR A 5 3.28 1.77 -0.34
CA THR A 5 2.96 1.21 -1.65
C THR A 5 3.48 -0.22 -1.80
N SER A 6 4.73 -0.48 -1.40
CA SER A 6 5.33 -1.81 -1.47
C SER A 6 4.55 -2.83 -0.62
N PHE A 7 4.17 -2.46 0.61
CA PHE A 7 3.39 -3.31 1.49
C PHE A 7 2.01 -3.66 0.89
N ALA A 8 1.31 -2.66 0.37
CA ALA A 8 0.02 -2.87 -0.27
C ALA A 8 0.13 -3.71 -1.55
N LEU A 9 1.18 -3.50 -2.37
CA LEU A 9 1.46 -4.31 -3.55
C LEU A 9 1.80 -5.75 -3.18
N ASN A 10 2.59 -5.99 -2.12
CA ASN A 10 2.87 -7.35 -1.65
C ASN A 10 1.58 -8.10 -1.27
N ILE A 11 0.66 -7.44 -0.55
CA ILE A 11 -0.65 -8.03 -0.21
C ILE A 11 -1.45 -8.30 -1.49
N ALA A 12 -1.58 -7.30 -2.37
CA ALA A 12 -2.34 -7.39 -3.61
C ALA A 12 -1.85 -8.54 -4.51
N THR A 13 -0.53 -8.62 -4.71
CA THR A 13 0.11 -9.66 -5.53
C THR A 13 -0.10 -11.04 -4.92
N ARG A 14 0.10 -11.21 -3.60
CA ARG A 14 -0.13 -12.49 -2.92
C ARG A 14 -1.60 -12.94 -3.02
N VAL A 15 -2.55 -12.03 -2.81
CA VAL A 15 -3.98 -12.34 -2.94
C VAL A 15 -4.31 -12.79 -4.38
N ALA A 16 -3.83 -12.06 -5.38
CA ALA A 16 -4.10 -12.39 -6.79
C ALA A 16 -3.42 -13.70 -7.21
N MET A 17 -2.16 -13.93 -6.83
CA MET A 17 -1.40 -15.10 -7.27
C MET A 17 -1.79 -16.37 -6.52
N GLN A 18 -1.92 -16.31 -5.19
CA GLN A 18 -2.12 -17.51 -4.36
C GLN A 18 -3.59 -17.88 -4.24
N GLN A 19 -4.47 -16.89 -4.07
CA GLN A 19 -5.90 -17.13 -3.87
C GLN A 19 -6.71 -16.99 -5.17
N LYS A 20 -6.06 -16.54 -6.27
CA LYS A 20 -6.71 -16.27 -7.56
C LYS A 20 -7.92 -15.33 -7.45
N VAL A 21 -7.90 -14.47 -6.45
CA VAL A 21 -8.91 -13.44 -6.22
C VAL A 21 -8.55 -12.19 -7.01
N PRO A 22 -9.47 -11.66 -7.85
CA PRO A 22 -9.21 -10.43 -8.60
C PRO A 22 -9.00 -9.23 -7.68
N VAL A 23 -7.93 -8.48 -7.95
CA VAL A 23 -7.54 -7.28 -7.21
C VAL A 23 -7.59 -6.06 -8.10
N ALA A 24 -8.27 -5.00 -7.67
CA ALA A 24 -8.26 -3.70 -8.34
C ALA A 24 -7.35 -2.71 -7.60
N ILE A 25 -6.35 -2.16 -8.28
CA ILE A 25 -5.40 -1.18 -7.73
C ILE A 25 -5.64 0.15 -8.42
N PHE A 26 -6.05 1.16 -7.64
CA PHE A 26 -6.14 2.55 -8.08
C PHE A 26 -4.93 3.32 -7.58
N SER A 27 -4.02 3.65 -8.49
CA SER A 27 -2.80 4.39 -8.19
C SER A 27 -2.93 5.82 -8.67
N LEU A 28 -2.92 6.75 -7.72
CA LEU A 28 -3.07 8.16 -8.01
C LEU A 28 -1.73 8.91 -8.04
N GLU A 29 -0.67 8.26 -7.58
CA GLU A 29 0.70 8.79 -7.53
C GLU A 29 1.60 8.19 -8.61
N MET A 30 1.47 6.90 -8.86
CA MET A 30 2.35 6.16 -9.76
C MET A 30 1.61 5.67 -11.00
N THR A 31 2.31 5.64 -12.14
CA THR A 31 1.75 5.03 -13.35
C THR A 31 1.67 3.50 -13.21
N LYS A 32 0.80 2.87 -14.00
CA LYS A 32 0.69 1.40 -14.02
C LYS A 32 1.98 0.72 -14.46
N GLU A 33 2.78 1.33 -15.33
CA GLU A 33 4.11 0.84 -15.70
C GLU A 33 5.04 0.81 -14.47
N GLN A 34 5.04 1.88 -13.67
CA GLN A 34 5.85 1.94 -12.46
C GLN A 34 5.42 0.89 -11.42
N LEU A 35 4.10 0.67 -11.27
CA LEU A 35 3.59 -0.39 -10.40
C LEU A 35 3.97 -1.79 -10.90
N THR A 36 3.82 -2.03 -12.21
CA THR A 36 4.20 -3.29 -12.85
C THR A 36 5.69 -3.58 -12.64
N ASN A 37 6.54 -2.57 -12.86
CA ASN A 37 7.98 -2.69 -12.64
C ASN A 37 8.31 -3.05 -11.18
N ARG A 38 7.62 -2.45 -10.20
CA ARG A 38 7.80 -2.80 -8.78
C ARG A 38 7.38 -4.23 -8.46
N ILE A 39 6.25 -4.67 -8.99
CA ILE A 39 5.76 -6.04 -8.79
C ILE A 39 6.74 -7.03 -9.43
N LEU A 40 7.17 -6.79 -10.66
CA LEU A 40 8.13 -7.64 -11.36
C LEU A 40 9.49 -7.70 -10.65
N SER A 41 10.02 -6.55 -10.22
CA SER A 41 11.27 -6.47 -9.45
C SER A 41 11.18 -7.30 -8.15
N ALA A 42 10.09 -7.15 -7.40
CA ALA A 42 9.88 -7.88 -6.16
C ALA A 42 9.72 -9.39 -6.36
N GLU A 43 8.98 -9.83 -7.39
CA GLU A 43 8.74 -11.25 -7.68
C GLU A 43 9.94 -11.94 -8.34
N ALA A 44 10.68 -11.22 -9.18
CA ALA A 44 11.89 -11.75 -9.82
C ALA A 44 13.11 -11.71 -8.90
N GLY A 45 13.09 -10.97 -7.78
CA GLY A 45 14.26 -10.76 -6.94
C GLY A 45 15.35 -9.96 -7.65
N ILE A 46 14.97 -9.00 -8.49
CA ILE A 46 15.87 -8.11 -9.23
C ILE A 46 15.88 -6.73 -8.54
N ASP A 47 17.08 -6.17 -8.37
CA ASP A 47 17.23 -4.82 -7.80
C ASP A 47 16.36 -3.81 -8.52
N SER A 48 15.53 -3.08 -7.78
CA SER A 48 14.53 -2.16 -8.33
C SER A 48 15.16 -0.98 -9.07
N GLN A 49 16.37 -0.56 -8.73
CA GLN A 49 17.09 0.47 -9.43
C GLN A 49 17.70 -0.07 -10.74
N ALA A 50 18.28 -1.27 -10.72
CA ALA A 50 18.78 -1.94 -11.91
C ALA A 50 17.64 -2.17 -12.91
N PHE A 51 16.47 -2.61 -12.42
CA PHE A 51 15.27 -2.78 -13.23
C PHE A 51 14.85 -1.47 -13.90
N ARG A 52 14.78 -0.37 -13.14
CA ARG A 52 14.38 0.95 -13.64
C ARG A 52 15.35 1.57 -14.65
N THR A 53 16.65 1.33 -14.48
CA THR A 53 17.69 1.89 -15.37
C THR A 53 18.00 0.99 -16.57
N GLY A 54 17.44 -0.24 -16.59
CA GLY A 54 17.76 -1.22 -17.62
C GLY A 54 19.14 -1.88 -17.46
N ALA A 55 19.81 -1.68 -16.32
CA ALA A 55 21.12 -2.26 -16.02
C ALA A 55 20.97 -3.72 -15.53
N LEU A 56 20.28 -4.53 -16.33
CA LEU A 56 20.01 -5.94 -16.03
C LEU A 56 21.19 -6.82 -16.45
N ARG A 57 21.55 -7.80 -15.62
CA ARG A 57 22.54 -8.84 -15.93
C ARG A 57 21.90 -9.93 -16.80
N ALA A 58 22.70 -10.75 -17.43
CA ALA A 58 22.19 -11.85 -18.27
C ALA A 58 21.28 -12.82 -17.49
N GLU A 59 21.62 -13.13 -16.24
CA GLU A 59 20.83 -13.97 -15.34
C GLU A 59 19.50 -13.36 -14.93
N ASP A 60 19.41 -12.04 -14.83
CA ASP A 60 18.18 -11.33 -14.42
C ASP A 60 17.04 -11.53 -15.45
N TRP A 61 17.38 -11.77 -16.73
CA TRP A 61 16.39 -12.04 -17.77
C TRP A 61 15.67 -13.38 -17.58
N GLU A 62 16.35 -14.38 -17.05
CA GLU A 62 15.73 -15.69 -16.73
C GLU A 62 14.76 -15.54 -15.55
N TYR A 63 15.18 -14.84 -14.48
CA TYR A 63 14.31 -14.57 -13.35
C TYR A 63 13.09 -13.72 -13.73
N LEU A 64 13.28 -12.73 -14.61
CA LEU A 64 12.20 -11.90 -15.13
C LEU A 64 11.19 -12.72 -15.94
N ALA A 65 11.67 -13.63 -16.79
CA ALA A 65 10.80 -14.52 -17.56
C ALA A 65 9.94 -15.40 -16.64
N LEU A 66 10.55 -16.01 -15.60
CA LEU A 66 9.84 -16.83 -14.62
C LEU A 66 8.81 -16.01 -13.80
N ALA A 67 9.17 -14.79 -13.39
CA ALA A 67 8.25 -13.90 -12.68
C ALA A 67 7.08 -13.49 -13.57
N THR A 68 7.35 -13.20 -14.84
CA THR A 68 6.32 -12.84 -15.82
C THR A 68 5.35 -14.00 -16.06
N GLU A 69 5.83 -15.22 -16.17
CA GLU A 69 5.00 -16.42 -16.29
C GLU A 69 4.09 -16.61 -15.08
N LYS A 70 4.63 -16.45 -13.86
CA LYS A 70 3.85 -16.54 -12.62
C LYS A 70 2.77 -15.48 -12.53
N LEU A 71 3.06 -14.25 -12.99
CA LEU A 71 2.15 -13.11 -12.92
C LEU A 71 1.13 -13.09 -14.08
N HIS A 72 1.39 -13.83 -15.18
CA HIS A 72 0.55 -13.81 -16.37
C HIS A 72 -0.93 -14.07 -16.06
N ASP A 73 -1.21 -15.04 -15.21
CA ASP A 73 -2.58 -15.44 -14.83
C ASP A 73 -3.07 -14.78 -13.53
N ALA A 74 -2.29 -13.84 -12.98
CA ALA A 74 -2.71 -13.13 -11.78
C ALA A 74 -3.76 -12.07 -12.13
N PRO A 75 -4.99 -12.15 -11.58
CA PRO A 75 -6.06 -11.22 -11.93
C PRO A 75 -5.88 -9.87 -11.23
N ILE A 76 -4.90 -9.09 -11.66
CA ILE A 76 -4.60 -7.75 -11.14
C ILE A 76 -5.02 -6.70 -12.17
N TYR A 77 -5.94 -5.83 -11.78
CA TYR A 77 -6.41 -4.69 -12.57
C TYR A 77 -5.82 -3.40 -12.02
N MET A 78 -5.09 -2.66 -12.83
CA MET A 78 -4.46 -1.40 -12.44
C MET A 78 -5.10 -0.23 -13.17
N ASP A 79 -5.39 0.82 -12.44
CA ASP A 79 -5.91 2.08 -12.96
C ASP A 79 -5.10 3.25 -12.37
N ASP A 80 -4.52 4.08 -13.23
CA ASP A 80 -3.69 5.23 -12.88
C ASP A 80 -4.35 6.57 -13.24
N THR A 81 -5.68 6.59 -13.31
CA THR A 81 -6.44 7.81 -13.57
C THR A 81 -6.28 8.79 -12.41
N SER A 82 -5.67 9.95 -12.68
CA SER A 82 -5.49 11.01 -11.69
C SER A 82 -6.84 11.62 -11.27
N GLY A 83 -6.97 11.94 -9.97
CA GLY A 83 -8.15 12.62 -9.43
C GLY A 83 -9.46 11.86 -9.57
N ILE A 84 -9.39 10.52 -9.65
CA ILE A 84 -10.57 9.65 -9.78
C ILE A 84 -11.53 9.82 -8.61
N THR A 85 -12.81 9.85 -8.89
CA THR A 85 -13.89 9.87 -7.90
C THR A 85 -14.33 8.45 -7.52
N ILE A 86 -14.98 8.31 -6.37
CA ILE A 86 -15.54 7.03 -5.91
C ILE A 86 -16.59 6.50 -6.89
N THR A 87 -17.38 7.38 -7.51
CA THR A 87 -18.37 7.00 -8.52
C THR A 87 -17.72 6.38 -9.75
N GLU A 88 -16.62 6.96 -10.23
CA GLU A 88 -15.85 6.40 -11.34
C GLU A 88 -15.17 5.08 -10.97
N MET A 89 -14.61 4.97 -9.76
CA MET A 89 -14.08 3.69 -9.26
C MET A 89 -15.14 2.58 -9.28
N LYS A 90 -16.33 2.87 -8.73
CA LYS A 90 -17.47 1.92 -8.75
C LYS A 90 -17.83 1.51 -10.18
N ALA A 91 -17.89 2.46 -11.12
CA ALA A 91 -18.20 2.17 -12.51
C ALA A 91 -17.15 1.25 -13.17
N LYS A 92 -15.85 1.53 -12.94
CA LYS A 92 -14.76 0.71 -13.45
C LYS A 92 -14.78 -0.71 -12.88
N ILE A 93 -14.99 -0.87 -11.57
CA ILE A 93 -15.07 -2.19 -10.93
C ILE A 93 -16.30 -2.97 -11.43
N ARG A 94 -17.46 -2.32 -11.55
CA ARG A 94 -18.64 -2.96 -12.11
C ARG A 94 -18.40 -3.47 -13.54
N ARG A 95 -17.65 -2.72 -14.35
CA ARG A 95 -17.28 -3.13 -15.70
C ARG A 95 -16.37 -4.37 -15.69
N VAL A 96 -15.41 -4.45 -14.76
CA VAL A 96 -14.57 -5.65 -14.57
C VAL A 96 -15.42 -6.84 -14.15
N ASN A 97 -16.38 -6.64 -13.25
CA ASN A 97 -17.26 -7.68 -12.73
C ASN A 97 -18.36 -8.15 -13.72
N GLN A 98 -18.49 -7.49 -14.89
CA GLN A 98 -19.45 -7.90 -15.92
C GLN A 98 -19.00 -9.13 -16.73
N ASP A 99 -17.73 -9.51 -16.65
CA ASP A 99 -17.22 -10.69 -17.32
C ASP A 99 -17.64 -11.96 -16.55
N PRO A 100 -18.61 -12.75 -17.03
CA PRO A 100 -19.10 -13.93 -16.32
C PRO A 100 -18.07 -15.07 -16.26
N ALA A 101 -17.02 -15.01 -17.09
CA ALA A 101 -15.94 -15.99 -17.10
C ALA A 101 -14.91 -15.77 -15.96
N ARG A 102 -15.03 -14.65 -15.22
CA ARG A 102 -14.08 -14.28 -14.18
C ARG A 102 -14.78 -14.04 -12.85
N PRO A 103 -14.15 -14.38 -11.72
CA PRO A 103 -14.70 -14.01 -10.43
C PRO A 103 -14.69 -12.49 -10.25
N ASN A 104 -15.59 -11.98 -9.42
CA ASN A 104 -15.67 -10.56 -9.09
C ASN A 104 -14.43 -10.09 -8.35
N VAL A 105 -14.13 -8.79 -8.45
CA VAL A 105 -13.07 -8.13 -7.65
C VAL A 105 -13.32 -8.41 -6.17
N GLY A 106 -12.33 -8.98 -5.49
CA GLY A 106 -12.39 -9.35 -4.09
C GLY A 106 -11.47 -8.51 -3.18
N LEU A 107 -10.63 -7.64 -3.76
CA LEU A 107 -9.83 -6.68 -3.01
C LEU A 107 -9.65 -5.40 -3.83
N ILE A 108 -9.78 -4.25 -3.16
CA ILE A 108 -9.50 -2.93 -3.75
C ILE A 108 -8.35 -2.29 -2.98
N VAL A 109 -7.36 -1.77 -3.70
CA VAL A 109 -6.23 -1.00 -3.15
C VAL A 109 -6.26 0.41 -3.73
N ILE A 110 -6.07 1.43 -2.88
CA ILE A 110 -6.06 2.85 -3.27
C ILE A 110 -4.76 3.49 -2.77
N ASP A 111 -3.93 3.98 -3.69
CA ASP A 111 -2.67 4.64 -3.40
C ASP A 111 -2.67 6.07 -3.97
N TYR A 112 -2.90 7.11 -3.19
CA TYR A 112 -3.28 7.23 -1.77
C TYR A 112 -4.45 8.23 -1.61
N LEU A 113 -5.13 8.19 -0.47
CA LEU A 113 -6.38 8.93 -0.21
C LEU A 113 -6.32 10.42 -0.50
N GLN A 114 -5.21 11.08 -0.16
CA GLN A 114 -5.04 12.51 -0.30
C GLN A 114 -4.92 12.98 -1.76
N LEU A 115 -4.89 12.10 -2.76
CA LEU A 115 -4.97 12.47 -4.17
C LEU A 115 -6.36 12.25 -4.79
N MET A 116 -7.28 11.67 -4.02
CA MET A 116 -8.67 11.52 -4.45
C MET A 116 -9.40 12.87 -4.43
N THR A 117 -10.44 12.96 -5.23
CA THR A 117 -11.39 14.08 -5.24
C THR A 117 -12.78 13.59 -4.84
N SER A 118 -13.51 14.42 -4.10
CA SER A 118 -14.92 14.13 -3.77
C SER A 118 -15.87 14.35 -4.95
N GLY A 119 -15.40 15.01 -6.01
CA GLY A 119 -16.23 15.46 -7.14
C GLY A 119 -17.13 16.65 -6.79
N GLN A 120 -17.06 17.17 -5.59
CA GLN A 120 -17.80 18.34 -5.13
C GLN A 120 -16.83 19.44 -4.70
N ARG A 121 -17.21 20.71 -4.86
CA ARG A 121 -16.43 21.82 -4.32
C ARG A 121 -16.47 21.73 -2.78
N SER A 122 -15.32 21.50 -2.17
CA SER A 122 -15.16 21.57 -0.72
C SER A 122 -14.26 22.75 -0.37
N GLU A 123 -14.65 23.55 0.58
CA GLU A 123 -13.87 24.69 1.08
C GLU A 123 -12.73 24.25 2.00
N ASN A 124 -12.80 23.01 2.52
CA ASN A 124 -11.86 22.50 3.50
C ASN A 124 -11.45 21.07 3.15
N ARG A 125 -10.13 20.85 3.00
CA ARG A 125 -9.54 19.54 2.69
C ARG A 125 -9.89 18.47 3.73
N VAL A 126 -9.99 18.81 5.00
CA VAL A 126 -10.39 17.88 6.07
C VAL A 126 -11.80 17.33 5.83
N GLN A 127 -12.74 18.20 5.45
CA GLN A 127 -14.12 17.81 5.14
C GLN A 127 -14.17 16.93 3.88
N GLU A 128 -13.36 17.26 2.88
CA GLU A 128 -13.26 16.45 1.66
C GLU A 128 -12.76 15.04 1.95
N ILE A 129 -11.69 14.90 2.73
CA ILE A 129 -11.18 13.58 3.17
C ILE A 129 -12.24 12.83 3.97
N SER A 130 -12.97 13.51 4.86
CA SER A 130 -14.06 12.90 5.64
C SER A 130 -15.18 12.36 4.74
N SER A 131 -15.54 13.10 3.71
CA SER A 131 -16.51 12.64 2.71
C SER A 131 -15.99 11.43 1.94
N ILE A 132 -14.73 11.45 1.55
CA ILE A 132 -14.10 10.37 0.81
C ILE A 132 -14.07 9.09 1.67
N THR A 133 -13.58 9.13 2.91
CA THR A 133 -13.47 7.94 3.78
C THR A 133 -14.82 7.32 4.08
N ARG A 134 -15.83 8.16 4.38
CA ARG A 134 -17.20 7.70 4.58
C ARG A 134 -17.76 7.01 3.33
N ASN A 135 -17.57 7.59 2.16
CA ASN A 135 -18.05 7.02 0.90
C ASN A 135 -17.29 5.74 0.51
N LEU A 136 -15.99 5.62 0.81
CA LEU A 136 -15.24 4.37 0.66
C LEU A 136 -15.80 3.27 1.56
N LYS A 137 -16.15 3.61 2.81
CA LYS A 137 -16.80 2.65 3.71
C LYS A 137 -18.15 2.16 3.19
N ILE A 138 -18.95 3.08 2.62
CA ILE A 138 -20.22 2.73 1.95
C ILE A 138 -19.95 1.83 0.75
N MET A 139 -18.99 2.19 -0.10
CA MET A 139 -18.61 1.40 -1.27
C MET A 139 -18.17 -0.02 -0.90
N ALA A 140 -17.33 -0.18 0.13
CA ALA A 140 -16.89 -1.48 0.61
C ALA A 140 -18.06 -2.38 1.02
N LYS A 141 -19.07 -1.81 1.71
CA LYS A 141 -20.30 -2.52 2.10
C LYS A 141 -21.19 -2.86 0.91
N GLU A 142 -21.43 -1.90 0.02
CA GLU A 142 -22.30 -2.09 -1.15
C GLU A 142 -21.76 -3.17 -2.10
N MET A 143 -20.44 -3.19 -2.27
CA MET A 143 -19.78 -4.14 -3.18
C MET A 143 -19.38 -5.44 -2.47
N ASN A 144 -19.47 -5.49 -1.15
CA ASN A 144 -19.02 -6.60 -0.30
C ASN A 144 -17.53 -6.95 -0.54
N VAL A 145 -16.68 -5.91 -0.64
CA VAL A 145 -15.25 -6.04 -0.94
C VAL A 145 -14.43 -5.22 0.05
N PRO A 146 -13.38 -5.78 0.67
CA PRO A 146 -12.45 -5.03 1.50
C PRO A 146 -11.69 -4.00 0.66
N ILE A 147 -11.42 -2.84 1.28
CA ILE A 147 -10.65 -1.75 0.68
C ILE A 147 -9.43 -1.48 1.55
N ILE A 148 -8.23 -1.55 0.97
CA ILE A 148 -6.99 -1.06 1.55
C ILE A 148 -6.74 0.33 0.98
N ALA A 149 -6.84 1.35 1.83
CA ALA A 149 -6.57 2.72 1.44
C ALA A 149 -5.28 3.22 2.10
N LEU A 150 -4.32 3.63 1.29
CA LEU A 150 -3.08 4.19 1.79
C LEU A 150 -3.29 5.66 2.17
N SER A 151 -2.65 6.07 3.25
CA SER A 151 -2.69 7.45 3.73
C SER A 151 -1.29 7.93 4.11
N GLN A 152 -1.01 9.18 3.83
CA GLN A 152 0.19 9.84 4.31
C GLN A 152 -0.09 10.42 5.70
N LEU A 153 0.86 10.27 6.62
CA LEU A 153 0.80 10.92 7.92
C LEU A 153 1.06 12.43 7.82
N SER A 154 0.58 13.17 8.79
CA SER A 154 0.87 14.60 8.93
C SER A 154 2.39 14.83 9.07
N ARG A 155 2.91 15.87 8.41
CA ARG A 155 4.34 16.25 8.52
C ARG A 155 4.77 16.66 9.95
N ALA A 156 3.82 16.84 10.86
CA ALA A 156 4.11 17.13 12.26
C ALA A 156 4.88 15.98 12.95
N VAL A 157 4.66 14.74 12.51
CA VAL A 157 5.38 13.54 13.02
C VAL A 157 6.88 13.61 12.71
N GLU A 158 7.26 14.15 11.54
CA GLU A 158 8.66 14.29 11.13
C GLU A 158 9.41 15.39 11.91
N LYS A 159 8.66 16.30 12.56
CA LYS A 159 9.21 17.45 13.30
C LYS A 159 9.31 17.24 14.81
N GLN A 160 8.86 16.11 15.33
CA GLN A 160 9.05 15.80 16.74
C GLN A 160 10.54 15.59 17.00
N GLY A 161 11.15 16.54 17.75
CA GLY A 161 12.59 16.63 17.96
C GLY A 161 13.20 15.41 18.65
N ASN A 162 14.52 15.37 18.74
CA ASN A 162 15.43 14.29 19.13
C ASN A 162 15.11 13.47 20.40
N ASN A 163 14.04 13.74 21.14
CA ASN A 163 13.71 13.08 22.41
C ASN A 163 12.42 12.25 22.38
N SER A 164 11.67 12.18 21.28
CA SER A 164 10.47 11.38 21.17
C SER A 164 10.65 10.24 20.17
N SER A 165 10.16 9.07 20.53
CA SER A 165 10.07 7.93 19.62
C SER A 165 9.30 8.37 18.36
N HIS A 166 9.92 8.26 17.17
CA HIS A 166 9.29 8.56 15.87
C HIS A 166 8.21 7.53 15.50
N ARG A 167 7.78 6.69 16.45
CA ARG A 167 6.73 5.68 16.21
C ARG A 167 5.39 6.36 15.98
N PRO A 168 4.71 6.07 14.87
CA PRO A 168 3.43 6.69 14.54
C PRO A 168 2.33 6.26 15.50
N GLN A 169 1.40 7.18 15.78
CA GLN A 169 0.24 6.99 16.63
C GLN A 169 -1.04 7.41 15.92
N LEU A 170 -2.21 6.98 16.42
CA LEU A 170 -3.51 7.37 15.85
C LEU A 170 -3.72 8.90 15.84
N SER A 171 -3.16 9.59 16.84
CA SER A 171 -3.16 11.07 16.86
C SER A 171 -2.50 11.73 15.66
N ASP A 172 -1.60 11.03 14.97
CA ASP A 172 -0.88 11.55 13.80
C ASP A 172 -1.74 11.56 12.53
N LEU A 173 -2.93 10.93 12.61
CA LEU A 173 -4.00 11.03 11.61
C LEU A 173 -4.93 12.22 11.85
N ARG A 174 -4.63 13.14 12.80
CA ARG A 174 -5.54 14.20 13.25
C ARG A 174 -5.97 15.18 12.17
N ASP A 175 -5.14 15.47 11.18
CA ASP A 175 -5.55 16.29 10.03
C ASP A 175 -6.58 15.55 9.15
N SER A 176 -6.89 14.30 9.50
CA SER A 176 -7.81 13.38 8.84
C SER A 176 -8.54 12.53 9.89
N GLY A 177 -9.03 13.12 10.98
CA GLY A 177 -9.67 12.41 12.11
C GLY A 177 -10.80 11.46 11.70
N SER A 178 -11.41 11.70 10.54
CA SER A 178 -12.38 10.80 9.92
C SER A 178 -11.76 9.47 9.44
N ILE A 179 -10.49 9.44 9.03
CA ILE A 179 -9.83 8.19 8.63
C ILE A 179 -9.84 7.20 9.79
N GLU A 180 -9.46 7.68 10.98
CA GLU A 180 -9.48 6.84 12.17
C GLU A 180 -10.90 6.35 12.50
N GLN A 181 -11.91 7.21 12.38
CA GLN A 181 -13.30 6.85 12.73
C GLN A 181 -13.89 5.83 11.75
N ASP A 182 -13.68 6.02 10.45
CA ASP A 182 -14.29 5.20 9.40
C ASP A 182 -13.58 3.86 9.18
N ALA A 183 -12.25 3.80 9.40
CA ALA A 183 -11.48 2.57 9.24
C ALA A 183 -11.87 1.51 10.28
N ASP A 184 -11.96 0.25 9.86
CA ASP A 184 -12.11 -0.90 10.77
C ASP A 184 -10.76 -1.32 11.34
N CYS A 185 -9.69 -1.17 10.56
CA CYS A 185 -8.33 -1.46 10.93
C CYS A 185 -7.43 -0.29 10.50
N VAL A 186 -6.47 0.08 11.33
CA VAL A 186 -5.40 1.04 11.02
C VAL A 186 -4.06 0.37 11.25
N LEU A 187 -3.26 0.30 10.19
CA LEU A 187 -1.92 -0.24 10.19
C LEU A 187 -0.92 0.89 9.97
N PHE A 188 0.09 1.00 10.82
CA PHE A 188 1.25 1.84 10.57
C PHE A 188 2.44 0.99 10.20
N LEU A 189 3.20 1.45 9.23
CA LEU A 189 4.50 0.87 8.90
C LEU A 189 5.58 1.73 9.53
N TYR A 190 6.50 1.09 10.22
CA TYR A 190 7.62 1.75 10.88
C TYR A 190 8.93 1.05 10.57
N ARG A 191 9.98 1.83 10.31
CA ARG A 191 11.33 1.37 10.03
C ARG A 191 12.32 2.29 10.75
N ASP A 192 13.03 1.76 11.73
CA ASP A 192 14.04 2.52 12.48
C ASP A 192 15.17 3.02 11.57
N SER A 193 15.58 2.19 10.62
CA SER A 193 16.65 2.51 9.66
C SER A 193 16.37 3.76 8.83
N TYR A 194 15.10 4.06 8.57
CA TYR A 194 14.72 5.28 7.83
C TYR A 194 15.07 6.56 8.59
N TYR A 195 14.94 6.56 9.92
CA TYR A 195 15.28 7.70 10.77
C TYR A 195 16.77 7.70 11.15
N ALA A 196 17.36 6.53 11.36
CA ALA A 196 18.79 6.40 11.65
C ALA A 196 19.67 6.97 10.51
N SER A 197 19.25 6.78 9.26
CA SER A 197 19.95 7.36 8.11
C SER A 197 19.93 8.90 8.06
N GLN A 198 19.05 9.54 8.82
CA GLN A 198 18.95 10.99 8.95
C GLN A 198 19.73 11.54 10.16
N ASN A 199 20.17 10.66 11.08
CA ASN A 199 20.95 11.00 12.27
C ASN A 199 22.25 10.16 12.29
N PRO A 200 23.39 10.69 11.76
CA PRO A 200 24.66 9.96 11.68
C PRO A 200 25.26 9.51 13.01
N ASP A 201 24.87 10.14 14.12
CA ASP A 201 25.33 9.83 15.49
C ASP A 201 24.44 8.78 16.20
N GLY A 202 23.46 8.19 15.49
CA GLY A 202 22.55 7.17 16.02
C GLY A 202 23.19 5.79 16.13
N ALA A 203 22.63 4.94 17.01
CA ALA A 203 23.04 3.54 17.14
C ALA A 203 22.91 2.81 15.80
N GLU A 204 23.78 1.83 15.55
CA GLU A 204 23.63 0.89 14.42
C GLU A 204 22.25 0.24 14.48
N VAL A 205 21.40 0.58 13.51
CA VAL A 205 20.04 0.03 13.39
C VAL A 205 20.04 -0.91 12.20
N ASP A 206 19.47 -2.10 12.40
CA ASP A 206 19.32 -3.09 11.35
C ASP A 206 18.44 -2.52 10.20
N ALA A 207 19.05 -2.41 9.02
CA ALA A 207 18.40 -1.85 7.82
C ALA A 207 17.27 -2.73 7.28
N ASP A 208 17.30 -4.02 7.62
CA ASP A 208 16.42 -5.05 7.07
C ASP A 208 15.20 -5.33 7.95
N THR A 209 15.02 -4.56 9.03
CA THR A 209 13.88 -4.69 9.93
C THR A 209 12.82 -3.63 9.69
N ALA A 210 11.57 -4.05 9.85
CA ALA A 210 10.38 -3.21 9.79
C ALA A 210 9.32 -3.70 10.80
N GLU A 211 8.35 -2.87 11.08
CA GLU A 211 7.22 -3.21 11.92
C GLU A 211 5.90 -2.81 11.24
N CYS A 212 4.92 -3.71 11.35
CA CYS A 212 3.51 -3.40 11.08
C CYS A 212 2.79 -3.23 12.41
N ILE A 213 2.46 -2.00 12.78
CA ILE A 213 1.79 -1.65 14.01
C ILE A 213 0.28 -1.65 13.74
N VAL A 214 -0.45 -2.63 14.30
CA VAL A 214 -1.91 -2.68 14.29
C VAL A 214 -2.42 -1.71 15.36
N ALA A 215 -2.58 -0.44 15.01
CA ALA A 215 -2.94 0.62 15.96
C ALA A 215 -4.44 0.65 16.26
N LYS A 216 -5.27 0.15 15.36
CA LYS A 216 -6.71 -0.03 15.53
C LYS A 216 -7.16 -1.32 14.86
N ASN A 217 -8.00 -2.09 15.55
CA ASN A 217 -8.69 -3.26 15.01
C ASN A 217 -10.07 -3.38 15.67
N ARG A 218 -11.16 -3.17 14.91
CA ARG A 218 -12.53 -3.22 15.48
C ARG A 218 -12.96 -4.62 15.90
N HIS A 219 -12.34 -5.65 15.33
CA HIS A 219 -12.77 -7.03 15.49
C HIS A 219 -11.71 -7.91 16.16
N GLY A 220 -10.64 -7.31 16.68
CA GLY A 220 -9.54 -8.03 17.32
C GLY A 220 -8.65 -7.12 18.15
N GLU A 221 -7.51 -7.66 18.54
CA GLU A 221 -6.53 -6.96 19.37
C GLU A 221 -5.63 -6.06 18.53
N THR A 222 -5.06 -5.05 19.18
CA THR A 222 -3.96 -4.25 18.65
C THR A 222 -2.64 -4.93 19.00
N SER A 223 -1.70 -4.91 18.05
CA SER A 223 -0.41 -5.57 18.21
C SER A 223 0.65 -4.94 17.32
N THR A 224 1.89 -5.33 17.50
CA THR A 224 2.98 -5.01 16.58
C THR A 224 3.51 -6.32 15.99
N VAL A 225 3.53 -6.40 14.67
CA VAL A 225 4.02 -7.54 13.92
C VAL A 225 5.38 -7.15 13.33
N PRO A 226 6.47 -7.82 13.71
CA PRO A 226 7.77 -7.61 13.09
C PRO A 226 7.78 -8.16 11.67
N LEU A 227 8.46 -7.45 10.78
CA LEU A 227 8.60 -7.76 9.36
C LEU A 227 10.06 -7.60 8.95
N GLY A 228 10.49 -8.39 7.96
CA GLY A 228 11.70 -8.13 7.21
C GLY A 228 11.46 -7.07 6.13
N TRP A 229 12.46 -6.25 5.86
CA TRP A 229 12.46 -5.29 4.77
C TRP A 229 13.62 -5.56 3.82
N ASP A 230 13.32 -5.86 2.58
CA ASP A 230 14.28 -6.01 1.50
C ASP A 230 14.25 -4.74 0.64
N GLY A 231 15.18 -3.84 0.93
CA GLY A 231 15.24 -2.52 0.28
C GLY A 231 15.60 -2.57 -1.19
N ALA A 232 16.46 -3.52 -1.60
CA ALA A 232 16.86 -3.71 -2.99
C ALA A 232 15.67 -4.07 -3.88
N HIS A 233 14.81 -4.96 -3.38
CA HIS A 233 13.64 -5.46 -4.11
C HIS A 233 12.34 -4.76 -3.68
N THR A 234 12.42 -3.77 -2.78
CA THR A 234 11.29 -2.98 -2.26
C THR A 234 10.13 -3.84 -1.75
N ARG A 235 10.42 -4.91 -1.02
CA ARG A 235 9.42 -5.86 -0.51
C ARG A 235 9.54 -6.08 0.99
N PHE A 236 8.40 -6.41 1.59
CA PHE A 236 8.32 -6.91 2.96
C PHE A 236 8.32 -8.43 2.97
N MET A 237 8.91 -9.01 4.01
CA MET A 237 9.02 -10.45 4.21
C MET A 237 8.58 -10.82 5.62
N ASP A 238 8.14 -12.06 5.78
CA ASP A 238 7.92 -12.63 7.09
C ASP A 238 9.26 -12.83 7.81
N VAL A 239 9.30 -12.57 9.11
CA VAL A 239 10.47 -12.88 9.95
C VAL A 239 10.25 -14.26 10.54
N ASP A 240 11.08 -15.22 10.14
CA ASP A 240 11.11 -16.54 10.78
C ASP A 240 11.68 -16.40 12.19
N PHE A 241 10.81 -16.34 13.20
CA PHE A 241 11.24 -16.60 14.57
C PHE A 241 11.56 -18.08 14.66
N LYS A 242 12.83 -18.45 14.53
CA LYS A 242 13.27 -19.78 14.99
C LYS A 242 12.90 -19.85 16.47
N ARG A 243 11.87 -20.64 16.77
CA ARG A 243 11.54 -21.08 18.14
C ARG A 243 12.61 -22.02 18.66
#